data_a7b11ebbba835e0dcffbb7350fa259a6
#
_entry.id   a7b11ebbba835e0dcffbb7350fa259a6
#
_cell.length_a   1.000
_cell.length_b   1.000
_cell.length_c   1.000
_cell.angle_alpha   90.00
_cell.angle_beta   90.00
_cell.angle_gamma   90.00
#
_symmetry.space_group_name_H-M   'P 1'
#
loop_
_entity.id
_entity.type
_entity.pdbx_description
1 polymer ?
#
loop_
_entity_poly.entity_id
_entity_poly.type
_entity_poly.pdbx_seq_one_letter_code
_entity_poly.pdbx_strand_id
1 'polypeptide(L)'
;MRRYLLDTNSAGHYINRRRGVRERALAEIARGHRIGICVPVLGELWFGVENSASRDRNVQRLLAAVADWTVWPYDSAAAAHYGQIAAEMKRRGRPIGPIDMQIAAVARTLPNCAIVSTDRDLTDVPGLAVENWAAG
;
A
#
# COMPACT_ATOMS: atom_id res chain seq x y z
N MET A 1 -14.11 5.85 -11.25
CA MET A 1 -13.69 5.61 -9.86
C MET A 1 -12.28 5.06 -9.85
N ARG A 2 -11.37 5.72 -9.13
CA ARG A 2 -9.99 5.25 -8.96
C ARG A 2 -9.85 4.43 -7.69
N ARG A 3 -8.85 3.56 -7.70
CA ARG A 3 -8.41 2.81 -6.53
C ARG A 3 -7.03 3.31 -6.14
N TYR A 4 -6.83 3.59 -4.87
CA TYR A 4 -5.53 4.03 -4.33
C TYR A 4 -5.06 3.00 -3.32
N LEU A 5 -3.92 2.40 -3.61
CA LEU A 5 -3.32 1.33 -2.82
C LEU A 5 -2.15 1.92 -2.02
N LEU A 6 -2.34 2.03 -0.70
CA LEU A 6 -1.31 2.55 0.19
C LEU A 6 -0.22 1.50 0.42
N ASP A 7 1.05 1.90 0.30
CA ASP A 7 2.14 1.07 0.78
C ASP A 7 2.20 1.11 2.32
N THR A 8 3.10 0.34 2.92
CA THR A 8 3.19 0.22 4.37
C THR A 8 3.48 1.57 5.04
N ASN A 9 4.43 2.34 4.50
CA ASN A 9 4.77 3.64 5.08
C ASN A 9 3.61 4.64 4.95
N SER A 10 2.95 4.69 3.80
CA SER A 10 1.79 5.57 3.59
C SER A 10 0.63 5.19 4.50
N ALA A 11 0.38 3.88 4.68
CA ALA A 11 -0.61 3.39 5.62
C ALA A 11 -0.27 3.80 7.06
N GLY A 12 1.00 3.73 7.45
CA GLY A 12 1.48 4.20 8.74
C GLY A 12 1.25 5.69 8.95
N HIS A 13 1.52 6.50 7.93
CA HIS A 13 1.23 7.95 7.99
C HIS A 13 -0.26 8.22 8.15
N TYR A 14 -1.10 7.45 7.48
CA TYR A 14 -2.56 7.54 7.64
C TYR A 14 -2.98 7.26 9.09
N ILE A 15 -2.52 6.13 9.64
CA ILE A 15 -2.87 5.69 10.99
C ILE A 15 -2.42 6.71 12.03
N ASN A 16 -1.21 7.24 11.88
CA ASN A 16 -0.59 8.16 12.84
C ASN A 16 -0.88 9.63 12.53
N ARG A 17 -1.72 9.90 11.54
CA ARG A 17 -2.13 11.25 11.12
C ARG A 17 -0.94 12.14 10.84
N ARG A 18 0.02 11.62 10.07
CA ARG A 18 1.25 12.34 9.71
C ARG A 18 1.26 12.70 8.23
N ARG A 19 1.94 13.80 7.93
CA ARG A 19 2.31 14.23 6.59
C ARG A 19 1.14 14.43 5.62
N GLY A 20 -0.07 14.63 6.14
CA GLY A 20 -1.24 14.95 5.33
C GLY A 20 -1.83 13.78 4.54
N VAL A 21 -1.33 12.56 4.71
CA VAL A 21 -1.79 11.39 3.93
C VAL A 21 -3.26 11.09 4.21
N ARG A 22 -3.67 11.11 5.48
CA ARG A 22 -5.06 10.83 5.85
C ARG A 22 -6.03 11.87 5.27
N GLU A 23 -5.67 13.14 5.35
CA GLU A 23 -6.49 14.24 4.81
C GLU A 23 -6.66 14.10 3.31
N ARG A 24 -5.60 13.76 2.58
CA ARG A 24 -5.68 13.51 1.15
C ARG A 24 -6.55 12.28 0.83
N ALA A 25 -6.38 11.20 1.59
CA ALA A 25 -7.18 9.99 1.42
C ALA A 25 -8.67 10.27 1.64
N LEU A 26 -9.03 10.99 2.70
CA LEU A 26 -10.43 11.33 2.98
C LEU A 26 -11.01 12.21 1.89
N ALA A 27 -10.23 13.13 1.32
CA ALA A 27 -10.66 13.95 0.19
C ALA A 27 -10.95 13.10 -1.05
N GLU A 28 -10.12 12.09 -1.32
CA GLU A 28 -10.33 11.18 -2.45
C GLU A 28 -11.56 10.30 -2.25
N ILE A 29 -11.80 9.81 -1.03
CA ILE A 29 -13.01 9.08 -0.68
C ILE A 29 -14.26 9.95 -0.93
N ALA A 30 -14.20 11.21 -0.53
CA ALA A 30 -15.31 12.16 -0.75
C ALA A 30 -15.60 12.38 -2.24
N ARG A 31 -14.61 12.17 -3.11
CA ARG A 31 -14.77 12.24 -4.58
C ARG A 31 -15.29 10.93 -5.19
N GLY A 32 -15.56 9.91 -4.38
CA GLY A 32 -16.07 8.64 -4.85
C GLY A 32 -15.00 7.61 -5.20
N HIS A 33 -13.74 7.85 -4.82
CA HIS A 33 -12.65 6.89 -5.03
C HIS A 33 -12.52 5.94 -3.85
N ARG A 34 -11.80 4.83 -4.05
CA ARG A 34 -11.53 3.85 -2.99
C ARG A 34 -10.08 3.94 -2.55
N ILE A 35 -9.89 3.88 -1.23
CA ILE A 35 -8.58 3.85 -0.60
C ILE A 35 -8.44 2.54 0.15
N GLY A 36 -7.27 1.93 0.08
CA GLY A 36 -7.05 0.72 0.86
C GLY A 36 -5.63 0.23 0.84
N ILE A 37 -5.48 -0.97 1.33
CA ILE A 37 -4.22 -1.69 1.42
C ILE A 37 -4.39 -3.10 0.89
N CYS A 38 -3.30 -3.79 0.62
CA CYS A 38 -3.35 -5.22 0.31
C CYS A 38 -3.04 -6.05 1.57
N VAL A 39 -3.39 -7.32 1.52
CA VAL A 39 -3.20 -8.25 2.65
C VAL A 39 -1.75 -8.30 3.14
N PRO A 40 -0.72 -8.32 2.28
CA PRO A 40 0.67 -8.27 2.78
C PRO A 40 0.99 -7.02 3.60
N VAL A 41 0.47 -5.86 3.21
CA VAL A 41 0.64 -4.62 3.99
C VAL A 41 -0.06 -4.74 5.34
N LEU A 42 -1.27 -5.31 5.36
CA LEU A 42 -1.98 -5.54 6.62
C LEU A 42 -1.15 -6.41 7.56
N GLY A 43 -0.50 -7.45 7.04
CA GLY A 43 0.40 -8.30 7.84
C GLY A 43 1.55 -7.53 8.44
N GLU A 44 2.19 -6.63 7.67
CA GLU A 44 3.25 -5.78 8.18
C GLU A 44 2.77 -4.82 9.27
N LEU A 45 1.58 -4.26 9.10
CA LEU A 45 0.99 -3.36 10.10
C LEU A 45 0.69 -4.12 11.40
N TRP A 46 0.18 -5.34 11.31
CA TRP A 46 -0.03 -6.19 12.48
C TRP A 46 1.28 -6.54 13.18
N PHE A 47 2.33 -6.85 12.42
CA PHE A 47 3.65 -7.06 13.01
C PHE A 47 4.12 -5.82 13.79
N GLY A 48 3.98 -4.64 13.21
CA GLY A 48 4.36 -3.39 13.87
C GLY A 48 3.60 -3.17 15.17
N VAL A 49 2.30 -3.47 15.18
CA VAL A 49 1.45 -3.36 16.38
C VAL A 49 1.89 -4.33 17.46
N GLU A 50 2.05 -5.62 17.10
CA GLU A 50 2.45 -6.65 18.05
C GLU A 50 3.84 -6.40 18.64
N ASN A 51 4.72 -5.75 17.88
CA ASN A 51 6.08 -5.44 18.29
C ASN A 51 6.20 -4.08 19.00
N SER A 52 5.08 -3.41 19.28
CA SER A 52 5.10 -2.09 19.89
C SER A 52 4.92 -2.15 21.41
N ALA A 53 5.40 -1.11 22.12
CA ALA A 53 5.24 -0.99 23.55
C ALA A 53 3.80 -0.66 23.97
N SER A 54 3.01 -0.10 23.07
CA SER A 54 1.61 0.30 23.32
C SER A 54 0.66 -0.54 22.48
N ARG A 55 0.79 -1.86 22.54
CA ARG A 55 0.07 -2.82 21.71
C ARG A 55 -1.44 -2.56 21.67
N ASP A 56 -2.09 -2.52 22.82
CA ASP A 56 -3.57 -2.45 22.86
C ASP A 56 -4.09 -1.16 22.23
N ARG A 57 -3.42 -0.04 22.49
CA ARG A 57 -3.77 1.25 21.89
C ARG A 57 -3.53 1.23 20.38
N ASN A 58 -2.43 0.64 19.93
CA ASN A 58 -2.11 0.56 18.51
C ASN A 58 -3.02 -0.40 17.76
N VAL A 59 -3.50 -1.47 18.39
CA VAL A 59 -4.54 -2.33 17.83
C VAL A 59 -5.81 -1.51 17.53
N GLN A 60 -6.26 -0.69 18.48
CA GLN A 60 -7.45 0.15 18.29
C GLN A 60 -7.28 1.12 17.12
N ARG A 61 -6.10 1.72 17.00
CA ARG A 61 -5.80 2.64 15.90
C ARG A 61 -5.79 1.92 14.55
N LEU A 62 -5.19 0.73 14.50
CA LEU A 62 -5.16 -0.07 13.27
C LEU A 62 -6.58 -0.45 12.86
N LEU A 63 -7.38 -0.97 13.78
CA LEU A 63 -8.74 -1.39 13.47
C LEU A 63 -9.61 -0.22 13.00
N ALA A 64 -9.43 0.96 13.59
CA ALA A 64 -10.15 2.16 13.16
C ALA A 64 -9.79 2.54 11.72
N ALA A 65 -8.50 2.48 11.36
CA ALA A 65 -8.05 2.75 10.00
C ALA A 65 -8.56 1.71 9.01
N VAL A 66 -8.46 0.43 9.36
CA VAL A 66 -8.93 -0.66 8.49
C VAL A 66 -10.43 -0.54 8.18
N ALA A 67 -11.22 0.00 9.12
CA ALA A 67 -12.65 0.24 8.89
C ALA A 67 -12.91 1.25 7.76
N ASP A 68 -11.97 2.17 7.51
CA ASP A 68 -12.07 3.15 6.43
C ASP A 68 -11.56 2.63 5.08
N TRP A 69 -10.83 1.54 5.08
CA TRP A 69 -10.11 1.03 3.92
C TRP A 69 -10.79 -0.16 3.26
N THR A 70 -10.56 -0.32 1.97
CA THR A 70 -10.71 -1.63 1.31
C THR A 70 -9.43 -2.43 1.54
N VAL A 71 -9.56 -3.70 1.91
CA VAL A 71 -8.41 -4.60 1.99
C VAL A 71 -8.46 -5.55 0.79
N TRP A 72 -7.56 -5.33 -0.17
CA TRP A 72 -7.52 -6.14 -1.38
C TRP A 72 -6.73 -7.42 -1.16
N PRO A 73 -7.19 -8.54 -1.75
CA PRO A 73 -6.52 -9.83 -1.55
C PRO A 73 -5.18 -9.90 -2.29
N TYR A 74 -4.31 -10.76 -1.79
CA TYR A 74 -3.15 -11.26 -2.53
C TYR A 74 -3.50 -12.68 -2.97
N ASP A 75 -4.08 -12.80 -4.16
CA ASP A 75 -4.61 -14.05 -4.69
C ASP A 75 -3.65 -14.68 -5.72
N SER A 76 -4.08 -15.75 -6.38
CA SER A 76 -3.23 -16.44 -7.36
C SER A 76 -2.91 -15.57 -8.57
N ALA A 77 -3.82 -14.68 -8.97
CA ALA A 77 -3.53 -13.73 -10.05
C ALA A 77 -2.43 -12.75 -9.64
N ALA A 78 -2.50 -12.23 -8.41
CA ALA A 78 -1.44 -11.38 -7.86
C ALA A 78 -0.11 -12.14 -7.79
N ALA A 79 -0.12 -13.40 -7.39
CA ALA A 79 1.09 -14.22 -7.33
C ALA A 79 1.74 -14.38 -8.71
N ALA A 80 0.94 -14.53 -9.78
CA ALA A 80 1.46 -14.58 -11.13
C ALA A 80 2.13 -13.27 -11.53
N HIS A 81 1.51 -12.14 -11.22
CA HIS A 81 2.11 -10.82 -11.45
C HIS A 81 3.38 -10.62 -10.63
N TYR A 82 3.42 -11.12 -9.39
CA TYR A 82 4.62 -11.09 -8.57
C TYR A 82 5.79 -11.76 -9.29
N GLY A 83 5.58 -12.96 -9.83
CA GLY A 83 6.62 -13.68 -10.57
C GLY A 83 7.14 -12.90 -11.76
N GLN A 84 6.24 -12.27 -12.53
CA GLN A 84 6.61 -11.44 -13.67
C GLN A 84 7.43 -10.22 -13.24
N ILE A 85 6.99 -9.51 -12.20
CA ILE A 85 7.68 -8.33 -11.68
C ILE A 85 9.05 -8.69 -11.13
N ALA A 86 9.13 -9.72 -10.31
CA ALA A 86 10.38 -10.15 -9.69
C ALA A 86 11.42 -10.54 -10.75
N ALA A 87 11.00 -11.28 -11.78
CA ALA A 87 11.88 -11.67 -12.89
C ALA A 87 12.35 -10.45 -13.69
N GLU A 88 11.45 -9.50 -13.97
CA GLU A 88 11.80 -8.29 -14.70
C GLU A 88 12.78 -7.42 -13.93
N MET A 89 12.54 -7.21 -12.64
CA MET A 89 13.43 -6.39 -11.81
C MET A 89 14.80 -7.04 -11.65
N LYS A 90 14.85 -8.38 -11.57
CA LYS A 90 16.12 -9.12 -11.56
C LYS A 90 16.89 -8.93 -12.86
N ARG A 91 16.21 -9.03 -14.02
CA ARG A 91 16.85 -8.83 -15.33
C ARG A 91 17.43 -7.41 -15.49
N ARG A 92 16.77 -6.41 -14.88
CA ARG A 92 17.22 -5.02 -14.91
C ARG A 92 18.32 -4.73 -13.90
N GLY A 93 18.67 -5.68 -13.03
CA GLY A 93 19.61 -5.43 -11.94
C GLY A 93 19.08 -4.44 -10.90
N ARG A 94 17.75 -4.34 -10.76
CA ARG A 94 17.07 -3.39 -9.86
C ARG A 94 16.16 -4.14 -8.90
N PRO A 95 16.70 -4.99 -8.00
CA PRO A 95 15.85 -5.69 -7.04
C PRO A 95 15.18 -4.72 -6.09
N ILE A 96 13.90 -4.98 -5.80
CA ILE A 96 13.15 -4.28 -4.78
C ILE A 96 12.68 -5.29 -3.73
N GLY A 97 12.27 -4.80 -2.55
CA GLY A 97 11.87 -5.68 -1.46
C GLY A 97 10.64 -6.53 -1.80
N PRO A 98 10.49 -7.71 -1.18
CA PRO A 98 9.38 -8.61 -1.52
C PRO A 98 8.01 -8.02 -1.24
N ILE A 99 7.84 -7.22 -0.18
CA ILE A 99 6.55 -6.58 0.10
C ILE A 99 6.21 -5.54 -0.97
N ASP A 100 7.18 -4.74 -1.42
CA ASP A 100 6.95 -3.78 -2.49
C ASP A 100 6.57 -4.47 -3.79
N MET A 101 7.19 -5.63 -4.10
CA MET A 101 6.80 -6.42 -5.26
C MET A 101 5.39 -6.99 -5.12
N GLN A 102 4.98 -7.37 -3.92
CA GLN A 102 3.61 -7.84 -3.66
C GLN A 102 2.59 -6.71 -3.80
N ILE A 103 2.92 -5.52 -3.32
CA ILE A 103 2.09 -4.33 -3.52
C ILE A 103 1.91 -4.05 -5.02
N ALA A 104 3.00 -4.05 -5.77
CA ALA A 104 2.98 -3.85 -7.22
C ALA A 104 2.13 -4.93 -7.92
N ALA A 105 2.26 -6.18 -7.49
CA ALA A 105 1.50 -7.30 -8.03
C ALA A 105 -0.01 -7.12 -7.81
N VAL A 106 -0.42 -6.75 -6.60
CA VAL A 106 -1.83 -6.48 -6.32
C VAL A 106 -2.35 -5.31 -7.15
N ALA A 107 -1.56 -4.23 -7.27
CA ALA A 107 -1.95 -3.07 -8.09
C ALA A 107 -2.24 -3.46 -9.53
N ARG A 108 -1.47 -4.39 -10.11
CA ARG A 108 -1.71 -4.88 -11.48
C ARG A 108 -3.01 -5.66 -11.64
N THR A 109 -3.55 -6.22 -10.56
CA THR A 109 -4.85 -6.91 -10.61
C THR A 109 -6.03 -5.96 -10.50
N LEU A 110 -5.79 -4.69 -10.17
CA LEU A 110 -6.85 -3.72 -9.88
C LEU A 110 -6.99 -2.73 -11.03
N PRO A 111 -8.18 -2.61 -11.64
CA PRO A 111 -8.39 -1.61 -12.68
C PRO A 111 -8.32 -0.20 -12.10
N ASN A 112 -7.72 0.71 -12.87
CA ASN A 112 -7.61 2.13 -12.54
C ASN A 112 -7.03 2.34 -11.13
N CYS A 113 -5.87 1.72 -10.86
CA CYS A 113 -5.21 1.76 -9.55
C CYS A 113 -3.93 2.59 -9.61
N ALA A 114 -3.73 3.43 -8.60
CA ALA A 114 -2.45 4.09 -8.33
C ALA A 114 -1.94 3.63 -6.97
N ILE A 115 -0.63 3.37 -6.88
CA ILE A 115 0.03 3.09 -5.61
C ILE A 115 0.38 4.42 -4.95
N VAL A 116 0.12 4.55 -3.66
CA VAL A 116 0.52 5.70 -2.86
C VAL A 116 1.77 5.32 -2.08
N SER A 117 2.89 5.94 -2.42
CA SER A 117 4.20 5.61 -1.84
C SER A 117 5.13 6.81 -1.92
N THR A 118 6.04 6.90 -0.96
CA THR A 118 7.18 7.81 -1.02
C THR A 118 8.43 7.11 -1.55
N ASP A 119 8.37 5.79 -1.76
CA ASP A 119 9.50 4.99 -2.21
C ASP A 119 9.63 5.06 -3.73
N ARG A 120 10.82 5.47 -4.18
CA ARG A 120 11.12 5.58 -5.62
C ARG A 120 11.25 4.22 -6.30
N ASP A 121 11.54 3.16 -5.54
CA ASP A 121 11.70 1.82 -6.10
C ASP A 121 10.44 1.36 -6.82
N LEU A 122 9.26 1.72 -6.31
CA LEU A 122 7.99 1.36 -6.95
C LEU A 122 7.78 2.09 -8.29
N THR A 123 8.36 3.27 -8.48
CA THR A 123 8.25 3.99 -9.76
C THR A 123 9.03 3.31 -10.88
N ASP A 124 10.00 2.45 -10.53
CA ASP A 124 10.80 1.72 -11.52
C ASP A 124 10.10 0.47 -12.04
N VAL A 125 9.01 0.05 -11.42
CA VAL A 125 8.22 -1.10 -11.89
C VAL A 125 7.38 -0.67 -13.10
N PRO A 126 7.51 -1.34 -14.25
CA PRO A 126 6.78 -0.94 -15.45
C PRO A 126 5.27 -1.00 -15.29
N GLY A 127 4.59 -0.02 -15.86
CA GLY A 127 3.14 -0.01 -15.97
C GLY A 127 2.38 0.35 -14.71
N LEU A 128 3.06 0.85 -13.67
CA LEU A 128 2.41 1.29 -12.43
C LEU A 128 2.30 2.81 -12.37
N ALA A 129 1.14 3.29 -11.93
CA ALA A 129 0.97 4.67 -11.51
C ALA A 129 1.33 4.76 -10.01
N VAL A 130 2.22 5.68 -9.67
CA VAL A 130 2.65 5.90 -8.28
C VAL A 130 2.52 7.37 -7.94
N GLU A 131 1.89 7.68 -6.81
CA GLU A 131 1.71 9.03 -6.32
C GLU A 131 2.31 9.16 -4.92
N ASN A 132 2.95 10.28 -4.65
CA ASN A 132 3.44 10.61 -3.32
C ASN A 132 2.47 11.61 -2.69
N TRP A 133 1.79 11.18 -1.62
CA TRP A 133 0.85 12.02 -0.89
C TRP A 133 1.44 12.64 0.38
N ALA A 134 2.67 12.31 0.71
CA ALA A 134 3.29 12.80 1.93
C ALA A 134 3.77 14.24 1.77
N ALA A 135 3.23 15.13 2.61
CA ALA A 135 3.64 16.53 2.64
C ALA A 135 4.91 16.72 3.48
N GLY A 136 5.72 17.66 3.06
CA GLY A 136 6.89 18.11 3.81
C GLY A 136 7.97 17.13 4.05
#